data_1ff94317d74faccbf0805b740cd5348a
#
_entry.id   1ff94317d74faccbf0805b740cd5348a
#
_cell.length_a   1.000
_cell.length_b   1.000
_cell.length_c   1.000
_cell.angle_alpha   90.00
_cell.angle_beta   90.00
_cell.angle_gamma   90.00
#
_symmetry.space_group_name_H-M   'P 1'
#
loop_
_entity.id
_entity.type
_entity.pdbx_description
1 polymer ?
#
loop_
_entity_poly.entity_id
_entity_poly.type
_entity_poly.pdbx_seq_one_letter_code
_entity_poly.pdbx_strand_id
1 'polypeptide(L)'
;MFETFELGPILHTPASSFTLPDHTQSTFSLDELMGANGVMLGFIGDIWQAASVRRILWLQRHVSKFAQMGTPIALLVRDHAHTLYGFRMSSPLPVPFPLLADVDGKVHRAYSMDRHPGLLLIDQQKMLRYKWLMPEDNIWPKMPELVEAVQALQAAV
;
A
#
# COMPACT_ATOMS: atom_id res chain seq x y z
N MET A 1 0.96 -25.30 -24.17
CA MET A 1 1.81 -24.23 -23.68
C MET A 1 0.98 -23.29 -22.81
N PHE A 2 1.51 -23.00 -21.62
CA PHE A 2 0.79 -22.15 -20.68
C PHE A 2 1.28 -20.73 -20.78
N GLU A 3 0.36 -19.81 -20.97
CA GLU A 3 0.69 -18.41 -20.83
C GLU A 3 0.81 -18.07 -19.35
N THR A 4 1.92 -17.48 -18.98
CA THR A 4 2.10 -17.00 -17.62
C THR A 4 1.54 -15.60 -17.53
N PHE A 5 0.40 -15.46 -16.87
CA PHE A 5 -0.17 -14.14 -16.64
C PHE A 5 0.59 -13.49 -15.48
N GLU A 6 1.12 -12.31 -15.72
CA GLU A 6 1.72 -11.53 -14.66
C GLU A 6 0.62 -10.91 -13.81
N LEU A 7 0.61 -11.26 -12.53
CA LEU A 7 -0.36 -10.70 -11.58
C LEU A 7 0.10 -9.31 -11.12
N GLY A 8 -0.87 -8.43 -10.90
CA GLY A 8 -0.59 -7.08 -10.46
C GLY A 8 -0.06 -6.18 -11.58
N PRO A 9 0.51 -5.03 -11.22
CA PRO A 9 1.02 -4.09 -12.21
C PRO A 9 2.31 -4.60 -12.87
N ILE A 10 2.59 -4.06 -14.06
CA ILE A 10 3.83 -4.34 -14.76
C ILE A 10 4.93 -3.50 -14.09
N LEU A 11 6.02 -4.16 -13.67
CA LEU A 11 7.14 -3.47 -13.05
C LEU A 11 7.92 -2.64 -14.05
N HIS A 12 8.61 -1.62 -13.54
CA HIS A 12 9.42 -0.68 -14.33
C HIS A 12 8.57 0.15 -15.30
N THR A 13 7.32 0.39 -14.91
CA THR A 13 6.40 1.28 -15.61
C THR A 13 6.00 2.42 -14.68
N PRO A 14 5.57 3.57 -15.21
CA PRO A 14 5.12 4.67 -14.36
C PRO A 14 3.91 4.28 -13.50
N ALA A 15 3.91 4.69 -12.24
CA ALA A 15 2.77 4.53 -11.36
C ALA A 15 1.67 5.50 -11.79
N SER A 16 0.42 5.03 -11.79
CA SER A 16 -0.73 5.87 -12.09
C SER A 16 -0.90 6.92 -11.01
N SER A 17 -1.12 8.18 -11.41
CA SER A 17 -1.45 9.23 -10.45
C SER A 17 -2.86 9.05 -9.92
N PHE A 18 -3.09 9.48 -8.68
CA PHE A 18 -4.41 9.43 -8.08
C PHE A 18 -4.52 10.50 -7.00
N THR A 19 -5.74 10.79 -6.60
CA THR A 19 -6.06 11.62 -5.43
C THR A 19 -7.23 10.96 -4.72
N LEU A 20 -7.04 10.60 -3.46
CA LEU A 20 -8.05 9.91 -2.67
C LEU A 20 -8.23 10.58 -1.32
N PRO A 21 -9.47 10.58 -0.76
CA PRO A 21 -9.70 11.10 0.57
C PRO A 21 -9.28 10.10 1.64
N ASP A 22 -8.86 10.61 2.79
CA ASP A 22 -8.64 9.80 3.98
C ASP A 22 -9.93 9.74 4.83
N HIS A 23 -9.81 9.24 6.06
CA HIS A 23 -10.94 9.11 6.98
C HIS A 23 -11.55 10.46 7.40
N THR A 24 -10.83 11.58 7.25
CA THR A 24 -11.33 12.93 7.55
C THR A 24 -11.83 13.65 6.30
N GLN A 25 -11.80 12.98 5.15
CA GLN A 25 -12.11 13.55 3.83
C GLN A 25 -11.05 14.55 3.32
N SER A 26 -9.91 14.64 3.99
CA SER A 26 -8.74 15.33 3.44
C SER A 26 -8.15 14.48 2.33
N THR A 27 -7.83 15.11 1.20
CA THR A 27 -7.34 14.38 0.02
C THR A 27 -5.83 14.29 -0.01
N PHE A 28 -5.34 13.16 -0.50
CA PHE A 28 -3.92 12.90 -0.71
C PHE A 28 -3.68 12.44 -2.13
N SER A 29 -2.71 13.04 -2.80
CA SER A 29 -2.22 12.58 -4.10
C SER A 29 -1.04 11.65 -3.90
N LEU A 30 -0.68 10.92 -4.96
CA LEU A 30 0.52 10.09 -4.94
C LEU A 30 1.76 10.94 -4.58
N ASP A 31 1.87 12.13 -5.15
CA ASP A 31 3.02 13.02 -4.88
C ASP A 31 3.15 13.37 -3.40
N GLU A 32 2.02 13.62 -2.75
CA GLU A 32 2.01 13.97 -1.32
C GLU A 32 2.38 12.80 -0.42
N LEU A 33 2.23 11.57 -0.90
CA LEU A 33 2.56 10.37 -0.14
C LEU A 33 4.03 9.97 -0.26
N MET A 34 4.74 10.55 -1.22
CA MET A 34 6.13 10.18 -1.51
C MET A 34 7.07 10.59 -0.40
N GLY A 35 7.92 9.67 0.03
CA GLY A 35 9.06 9.95 0.89
C GLY A 35 10.33 10.18 0.10
N ALA A 36 11.46 10.30 0.81
CA ALA A 36 12.75 10.58 0.19
C ALA A 36 13.18 9.50 -0.81
N ASN A 37 12.82 8.24 -0.54
CA ASN A 37 13.21 7.10 -1.38
C ASN A 37 12.03 6.44 -2.06
N GLY A 38 10.88 7.10 -2.07
CA GLY A 38 9.66 6.55 -2.68
C GLY A 38 8.54 6.37 -1.68
N VAL A 39 7.63 5.46 -1.97
CA VAL A 39 6.50 5.15 -1.11
C VAL A 39 6.15 3.67 -1.20
N MET A 40 5.69 3.13 -0.08
CA MET A 40 5.14 1.77 -0.03
C MET A 40 3.61 1.89 0.00
N LEU A 41 2.96 1.46 -1.08
CA LEU A 41 1.50 1.47 -1.16
C LEU A 41 0.96 0.08 -0.84
N GLY A 42 0.05 0.00 0.10
CA GLY A 42 -0.66 -1.23 0.42
C GLY A 42 -2.08 -1.19 -0.13
N PHE A 43 -2.53 -2.33 -0.66
CA PHE A 43 -3.89 -2.50 -1.19
C PHE A 43 -4.52 -3.67 -0.46
N ILE A 44 -5.57 -3.42 0.31
CA ILE A 44 -6.17 -4.46 1.15
C ILE A 44 -7.61 -4.79 0.81
N GLY A 45 -8.25 -4.01 -0.07
CA GLY A 45 -9.65 -4.23 -0.40
C GLY A 45 -10.56 -3.87 0.76
N ASP A 46 -11.36 -4.82 1.22
CA ASP A 46 -12.33 -4.61 2.31
C ASP A 46 -11.64 -4.58 3.68
N ILE A 47 -11.90 -3.53 4.46
CA ILE A 47 -11.28 -3.35 5.78
C ILE A 47 -11.83 -4.30 6.85
N TRP A 48 -13.04 -4.82 6.65
CA TRP A 48 -13.72 -5.61 7.68
C TRP A 48 -13.36 -7.09 7.69
N GLN A 49 -12.57 -7.55 6.73
CA GLN A 49 -12.09 -8.92 6.75
C GLN A 49 -11.01 -9.09 7.83
N ALA A 50 -11.01 -10.24 8.49
CA ALA A 50 -10.04 -10.51 9.55
C ALA A 50 -8.59 -10.39 9.08
N ALA A 51 -8.30 -10.85 7.87
CA ALA A 51 -6.97 -10.74 7.29
C ALA A 51 -6.56 -9.28 7.08
N SER A 52 -7.50 -8.40 6.67
CA SER A 52 -7.23 -6.96 6.50
C SER A 52 -6.85 -6.32 7.84
N VAL A 53 -7.58 -6.66 8.90
CA VAL A 53 -7.27 -6.14 10.24
C VAL A 53 -5.86 -6.57 10.68
N ARG A 54 -5.50 -7.84 10.46
CA ARG A 54 -4.16 -8.33 10.80
C ARG A 54 -3.08 -7.63 9.99
N ARG A 55 -3.34 -7.34 8.72
CA ARG A 55 -2.41 -6.61 7.86
C ARG A 55 -2.17 -5.19 8.36
N ILE A 56 -3.23 -4.50 8.80
CA ILE A 56 -3.11 -3.16 9.36
C ILE A 56 -2.32 -3.19 10.67
N LEU A 57 -2.60 -4.15 11.55
CA LEU A 57 -1.88 -4.29 12.82
C LEU A 57 -0.38 -4.54 12.60
N TRP A 58 -0.04 -5.36 11.62
CA TRP A 58 1.35 -5.62 11.26
C TRP A 58 2.06 -4.33 10.81
N LEU A 59 1.38 -3.53 9.98
CA LEU A 59 1.93 -2.25 9.50
C LEU A 59 2.09 -1.25 10.63
N GLN A 60 1.15 -1.21 11.59
CA GLN A 60 1.27 -0.36 12.76
C GLN A 60 2.54 -0.65 13.55
N ARG A 61 2.90 -1.93 13.68
CA ARG A 61 4.10 -2.33 14.40
C ARG A 61 5.40 -1.98 13.67
N HIS A 62 5.35 -1.82 12.36
CA HIS A 62 6.54 -1.61 11.53
C HIS A 62 6.60 -0.22 10.86
N VAL A 63 5.67 0.68 11.19
CA VAL A 63 5.58 1.98 10.52
C VAL A 63 6.87 2.80 10.65
N SER A 64 7.52 2.76 11.81
CA SER A 64 8.75 3.52 12.02
C SER A 64 9.89 3.01 11.13
N LYS A 65 9.93 1.71 10.85
CA LYS A 65 10.93 1.14 9.96
C LYS A 65 10.77 1.65 8.53
N PHE A 66 9.52 1.72 8.04
CA PHE A 66 9.25 2.29 6.72
C PHE A 66 9.66 3.76 6.66
N ALA A 67 9.36 4.53 7.69
CA ALA A 67 9.76 5.93 7.76
C ALA A 67 11.28 6.09 7.74
N GLN A 68 12.00 5.25 8.49
CA GLN A 68 13.46 5.27 8.53
C GLN A 68 14.09 4.96 7.17
N MET A 69 13.45 4.11 6.38
CA MET A 69 13.92 3.77 5.04
C MET A 69 13.61 4.85 4.01
N GLY A 70 12.86 5.89 4.38
CA GLY A 70 12.44 6.93 3.44
C GLY A 70 11.33 6.47 2.48
N THR A 71 10.65 5.38 2.82
CA THR A 71 9.51 4.84 2.05
C THR A 71 8.29 4.73 2.96
N PRO A 72 7.65 5.86 3.30
CA PRO A 72 6.47 5.81 4.17
C PRO A 72 5.38 4.93 3.57
N ILE A 73 4.53 4.41 4.44
CA ILE A 73 3.44 3.51 4.05
C ILE A 73 2.13 4.29 3.94
N ALA A 74 1.32 3.94 2.96
CA ALA A 74 -0.07 4.36 2.84
C ALA A 74 -0.91 3.18 2.40
N LEU A 75 -2.13 3.06 2.92
CA LEU A 75 -3.03 1.98 2.57
C LEU A 75 -4.22 2.49 1.77
N LEU A 76 -4.54 1.80 0.69
CA LEU A 76 -5.74 2.04 -0.09
C LEU A 76 -6.78 0.96 0.27
N VAL A 77 -7.98 1.40 0.59
CA VAL A 77 -9.05 0.55 1.10
C VAL A 77 -10.31 0.78 0.25
N ARG A 78 -10.99 -0.30 -0.14
CA ARG A 78 -12.22 -0.20 -0.94
C ARG A 78 -13.43 0.04 -0.05
N ASP A 79 -13.38 1.13 0.71
CA ASP A 79 -14.44 1.50 1.64
C ASP A 79 -14.61 3.01 1.66
N HIS A 80 -15.74 3.45 2.24
CA HIS A 80 -16.03 4.88 2.38
C HIS A 80 -15.18 5.53 3.48
N ALA A 81 -14.97 6.84 3.36
CA ALA A 81 -14.20 7.60 4.36
C ALA A 81 -14.78 7.44 5.76
N HIS A 82 -16.11 7.44 5.91
CA HIS A 82 -16.74 7.27 7.22
C HIS A 82 -16.51 5.87 7.81
N THR A 83 -16.38 4.84 6.96
CA THR A 83 -16.01 3.49 7.40
C THR A 83 -14.60 3.47 7.94
N LEU A 84 -13.68 4.15 7.26
CA LEU A 84 -12.29 4.27 7.72
C LEU A 84 -12.20 5.06 9.03
N TYR A 85 -13.00 6.10 9.17
CA TYR A 85 -13.09 6.86 10.42
C TYR A 85 -13.52 5.95 11.57
N GLY A 86 -14.58 5.18 11.37
CA GLY A 86 -15.07 4.22 12.37
C GLY A 86 -14.02 3.19 12.74
N PHE A 87 -13.29 2.68 11.77
CA PHE A 87 -12.21 1.73 12.02
C PHE A 87 -11.11 2.37 12.89
N ARG A 88 -10.66 3.58 12.55
CA ARG A 88 -9.62 4.27 13.32
C ARG A 88 -10.06 4.53 14.76
N MET A 89 -11.30 4.94 14.94
CA MET A 89 -11.83 5.25 16.28
C MET A 89 -12.00 4.01 17.14
N SER A 90 -12.24 2.85 16.55
CA SER A 90 -12.37 1.59 17.27
C SER A 90 -11.08 0.81 17.39
N SER A 91 -10.01 1.25 16.75
CA SER A 91 -8.71 0.60 16.84
C SER A 91 -8.11 0.79 18.24
N PRO A 92 -7.62 -0.27 18.89
CA PRO A 92 -6.97 -0.14 20.20
C PRO A 92 -5.64 0.59 20.15
N LEU A 93 -5.01 0.65 18.95
CA LEU A 93 -3.77 1.36 18.72
C LEU A 93 -3.97 2.41 17.64
N PRO A 94 -3.25 3.55 17.72
CA PRO A 94 -3.32 4.54 16.64
C PRO A 94 -2.91 3.95 15.31
N VAL A 95 -3.52 4.44 14.21
CA VAL A 95 -3.11 4.10 12.85
C VAL A 95 -2.28 5.27 12.34
N PRO A 96 -0.93 5.18 12.39
CA PRO A 96 -0.05 6.33 12.14
C PRO A 96 0.30 6.54 10.68
N PHE A 97 -0.48 5.99 9.78
CA PHE A 97 -0.30 6.15 8.33
C PHE A 97 -1.67 6.41 7.68
N PRO A 98 -1.68 7.01 6.48
CA PRO A 98 -2.95 7.28 5.80
C PRO A 98 -3.71 6.01 5.44
N LEU A 99 -5.01 6.01 5.73
CA LEU A 99 -5.98 5.06 5.18
C LEU A 99 -6.78 5.84 4.14
N LEU A 100 -6.67 5.45 2.89
CA LEU A 100 -7.26 6.19 1.77
C LEU A 100 -8.48 5.44 1.24
N ALA A 101 -9.56 6.17 1.02
CA ALA A 101 -10.84 5.59 0.60
C ALA A 101 -10.90 5.49 -0.92
N ASP A 102 -10.73 4.29 -1.44
CA ASP A 102 -10.91 3.96 -2.86
C ASP A 102 -12.26 3.26 -3.02
N VAL A 103 -13.35 4.01 -2.83
CA VAL A 103 -14.71 3.50 -2.62
C VAL A 103 -15.15 2.54 -3.73
N ASP A 104 -14.94 2.93 -4.97
CA ASP A 104 -15.36 2.14 -6.13
C ASP A 104 -14.27 1.20 -6.65
N GLY A 105 -13.10 1.20 -6.01
CA GLY A 105 -11.98 0.36 -6.43
C GLY A 105 -11.28 0.83 -7.70
N LYS A 106 -11.51 2.08 -8.11
CA LYS A 106 -10.94 2.61 -9.35
C LYS A 106 -9.41 2.60 -9.32
N VAL A 107 -8.81 3.03 -8.21
CA VAL A 107 -7.35 3.06 -8.07
C VAL A 107 -6.81 1.64 -7.93
N HIS A 108 -7.50 0.77 -7.19
CA HIS A 108 -7.14 -0.66 -7.16
C HIS A 108 -7.04 -1.23 -8.57
N ARG A 109 -8.04 -0.95 -9.42
CA ARG A 109 -8.03 -1.43 -10.82
C ARG A 109 -6.95 -0.78 -11.65
N ALA A 110 -6.73 0.52 -11.48
CA ALA A 110 -5.68 1.24 -12.21
C ALA A 110 -4.28 0.66 -11.95
N TYR A 111 -4.07 0.12 -10.74
CA TYR A 111 -2.82 -0.52 -10.35
C TYR A 111 -2.85 -2.03 -10.52
N SER A 112 -3.90 -2.59 -11.11
CA SER A 112 -4.09 -4.04 -11.25
C SER A 112 -4.01 -4.79 -9.92
N MET A 113 -4.49 -4.15 -8.84
CA MET A 113 -4.49 -4.69 -7.49
C MET A 113 -5.90 -5.01 -6.99
N ASP A 114 -6.86 -5.14 -7.88
CA ASP A 114 -8.26 -5.35 -7.53
C ASP A 114 -8.58 -6.80 -7.15
N ARG A 115 -7.69 -7.75 -7.44
CA ARG A 115 -7.93 -9.17 -7.18
C ARG A 115 -7.20 -9.71 -5.97
N HIS A 116 -6.08 -9.12 -5.58
CA HIS A 116 -5.27 -9.61 -4.48
C HIS A 116 -4.79 -8.45 -3.63
N PRO A 117 -4.78 -8.60 -2.31
CA PRO A 117 -4.09 -7.62 -1.48
C PRO A 117 -2.59 -7.70 -1.74
N GLY A 118 -1.88 -6.62 -1.47
CA GLY A 118 -0.46 -6.61 -1.68
C GLY A 118 0.19 -5.28 -1.37
N LEU A 119 1.50 -5.26 -1.51
CA LEU A 119 2.33 -4.06 -1.37
C LEU A 119 2.99 -3.75 -2.71
N LEU A 120 3.11 -2.46 -3.01
CA LEU A 120 3.86 -1.96 -4.16
C LEU A 120 4.91 -0.98 -3.66
N LEU A 121 6.15 -1.16 -4.12
CA LEU A 121 7.22 -0.19 -3.86
C LEU A 121 7.39 0.67 -5.10
N ILE A 122 7.15 1.97 -4.93
CA ILE A 122 7.27 2.98 -5.98
C ILE A 122 8.49 3.84 -5.63
N ASP A 123 9.40 4.02 -6.58
CA ASP A 123 10.61 4.79 -6.35
C ASP A 123 10.36 6.31 -6.42
N GLN A 124 11.39 7.10 -6.17
CA GLN A 124 11.27 8.56 -6.14
C GLN A 124 10.99 9.17 -7.52
N GLN A 125 11.19 8.43 -8.60
CA GLN A 125 10.80 8.83 -9.95
C GLN A 125 9.39 8.38 -10.31
N LYS A 126 8.64 7.84 -9.35
CA LYS A 126 7.27 7.32 -9.49
C LYS A 126 7.19 6.12 -10.43
N MET A 127 8.23 5.30 -10.44
CA MET A 127 8.24 4.05 -11.18
C MET A 127 7.91 2.88 -10.25
N LEU A 128 7.10 1.94 -10.73
CA LEU A 128 6.79 0.72 -10.02
C LEU A 128 8.01 -0.20 -10.05
N ARG A 129 8.61 -0.48 -8.89
CA ARG A 129 9.87 -1.23 -8.85
C ARG A 129 9.72 -2.62 -8.24
N TYR A 130 8.84 -2.81 -7.26
CA TYR A 130 8.59 -4.10 -6.63
C TYR A 130 7.12 -4.28 -6.35
N LYS A 131 6.67 -5.53 -6.40
CA LYS A 131 5.29 -5.89 -6.05
C LYS A 131 5.29 -7.19 -5.25
N TRP A 132 4.43 -7.25 -4.25
CA TRP A 132 4.19 -8.45 -3.45
C TRP A 132 2.69 -8.65 -3.37
N LEU A 133 2.18 -9.62 -4.12
CA LEU A 133 0.76 -9.97 -4.09
C LEU A 133 0.59 -11.11 -3.11
N MET A 134 -0.32 -10.93 -2.15
CA MET A 134 -0.46 -11.85 -1.05
C MET A 134 -1.60 -12.83 -1.28
N PRO A 135 -1.40 -14.12 -1.03
CA PRO A 135 -2.51 -15.06 -0.91
C PRO A 135 -3.41 -14.65 0.25
N GLU A 136 -4.66 -15.13 0.25
CA GLU A 136 -5.65 -14.76 1.27
C GLU A 136 -5.17 -15.00 2.69
N ASP A 137 -4.37 -16.05 2.91
CA ASP A 137 -3.93 -16.48 4.25
C ASP A 137 -2.67 -15.77 4.72
N ASN A 138 -1.95 -15.08 3.84
CA ASN A 138 -0.71 -14.40 4.21
C ASN A 138 -1.00 -12.95 4.58
N ILE A 139 -0.24 -12.44 5.55
CA ILE A 139 -0.37 -11.04 5.98
C ILE A 139 0.44 -10.15 5.05
N TRP A 140 1.77 -10.22 5.14
CA TRP A 140 2.70 -9.45 4.32
C TRP A 140 4.00 -10.20 4.16
N PRO A 141 4.89 -9.77 3.25
CA PRO A 141 6.27 -10.26 3.21
C PRO A 141 6.97 -9.96 4.53
N LYS A 142 8.02 -10.70 4.84
CA LYS A 142 8.82 -10.45 6.03
C LYS A 142 9.60 -9.14 5.88
N MET A 143 9.79 -8.40 6.98
CA MET A 143 10.52 -7.12 6.95
C MET A 143 11.89 -7.20 6.29
N PRO A 144 12.73 -8.23 6.53
CA PRO A 144 14.02 -8.30 5.84
C PRO A 144 13.93 -8.27 4.32
N GLU A 145 12.89 -8.90 3.74
CA GLU A 145 12.66 -8.88 2.30
C GLU A 145 12.34 -7.46 1.80
N LEU A 146 11.49 -6.74 2.53
CA LEU A 146 11.14 -5.36 2.19
C LEU A 146 12.34 -4.43 2.34
N VAL A 147 13.13 -4.59 3.39
CA VAL A 147 14.34 -3.81 3.62
C VAL A 147 15.33 -4.03 2.48
N GLU A 148 15.53 -5.27 2.06
CA GLU A 148 16.42 -5.61 0.97
C GLU A 148 16.00 -4.93 -0.33
N ALA A 149 14.70 -4.92 -0.64
CA ALA A 149 14.17 -4.27 -1.83
C ALA A 149 14.44 -2.76 -1.82
N VAL A 150 14.20 -2.09 -0.69
CA VAL A 150 14.47 -0.65 -0.56
C VAL A 150 15.96 -0.37 -0.70
N GLN A 151 16.81 -1.18 -0.08
CA GLN A 151 18.26 -1.03 -0.20
C GLN A 151 18.73 -1.20 -1.64
N ALA A 152 18.13 -2.12 -2.38
CA ALA A 152 18.44 -2.31 -3.79
C ALA A 152 18.09 -1.08 -4.63
N LEU A 153 17.00 -0.39 -4.31
CA LEU A 153 16.66 0.88 -4.97
C LEU A 153 17.71 1.95 -4.70
N GLN A 154 18.18 2.06 -3.46
CA GLN A 154 19.18 3.05 -3.09
C GLN A 154 20.52 2.77 -3.77
N ALA A 155 20.89 1.52 -3.90
CA ALA A 155 22.15 1.12 -4.55
C ALA A 155 22.12 1.34 -6.07
N ALA A 156 20.94 1.41 -6.68
CA ALA A 156 20.79 1.59 -8.12
C ALA A 156 20.89 3.06 -8.58
N VAL A 157 21.01 3.98 -7.65
CA VAL A 157 21.09 5.42 -7.95
C VAL A 157 22.52 5.82 -8.26
#